data_4f63830dcfdacbbb0e1d8b9efd9d3da8
#
_entry.id   4f63830dcfdacbbb0e1d8b9efd9d3da8
#
_cell.length_a   1.000
_cell.length_b   1.000
_cell.length_c   1.000
_cell.angle_alpha   90.00
_cell.angle_beta   90.00
_cell.angle_gamma   90.00
#
_symmetry.space_group_name_H-M   'P 1'
#
loop_
_entity.id
_entity.type
_entity.pdbx_description
1 polymer ?
#
loop_
_entity_poly.entity_id
_entity_poly.type
_entity_poly.pdbx_seq_one_letter_code
_entity_poly.pdbx_strand_id
1 'polypeptide(L)'
;MFQMRRFTGYHATAMISLFFAVVIAVNVLMATFAVRTFGGTVVENSYVASQHFNGWLEEARREARLAWSVDQPVRDTADRLSIGARDAQSRPLATARVSAHAVHPLGRMPERRLTFTEVAPGAYRSVEGLPPGRWKLWVRIEKGDSHFDKWFDIS
;
A
#
# COMPACT_ATOMS: atom_id res chain seq x y z
N MET A 1 53.57 -41.80 18.38
CA MET A 1 52.48 -42.68 18.81
C MET A 1 51.22 -41.82 18.90
N PHE A 2 50.42 -41.75 17.84
CA PHE A 2 49.17 -40.95 17.84
C PHE A 2 48.11 -41.69 18.67
N GLN A 3 47.76 -41.17 19.82
CA GLN A 3 46.66 -41.68 20.62
C GLN A 3 45.34 -41.31 19.92
N MET A 4 44.75 -42.25 19.19
CA MET A 4 43.37 -42.07 18.67
C MET A 4 42.42 -41.91 19.82
N ARG A 5 41.92 -40.67 20.04
CA ARG A 5 40.83 -40.44 20.99
C ARG A 5 39.61 -41.26 20.56
N ARG A 6 39.17 -42.16 21.41
CA ARG A 6 38.01 -43.02 21.14
C ARG A 6 36.77 -42.13 20.95
N PHE A 7 36.08 -42.27 19.82
CA PHE A 7 34.82 -41.63 19.56
C PHE A 7 33.78 -42.21 20.51
N THR A 8 33.22 -41.40 21.40
CA THR A 8 32.26 -41.85 22.44
C THR A 8 30.86 -41.27 22.11
N GLY A 9 29.81 -41.85 22.74
CA GLY A 9 28.45 -41.36 22.57
C GLY A 9 28.28 -39.87 22.85
N TYR A 10 29.08 -39.31 23.78
CA TYR A 10 29.10 -37.85 24.04
C TYR A 10 29.52 -37.02 22.82
N HIS A 11 30.50 -37.51 22.05
CA HIS A 11 30.92 -36.83 20.80
C HIS A 11 29.80 -36.86 19.76
N ALA A 12 29.11 -37.99 19.61
CA ALA A 12 27.98 -38.13 18.71
C ALA A 12 26.84 -37.21 19.11
N THR A 13 26.45 -37.20 20.40
CA THR A 13 25.39 -36.32 20.91
C THR A 13 25.75 -34.85 20.73
N ALA A 14 26.99 -34.45 21.04
CA ALA A 14 27.43 -33.08 20.85
C ALA A 14 27.36 -32.63 19.38
N MET A 15 27.80 -33.50 18.45
CA MET A 15 27.70 -33.18 17.00
C MET A 15 26.25 -33.03 16.53
N ILE A 16 25.35 -33.93 16.93
CA ILE A 16 23.95 -33.89 16.58
C ILE A 16 23.32 -32.62 17.17
N SER A 17 23.57 -32.35 18.45
CA SER A 17 23.05 -31.16 19.12
C SER A 17 23.53 -29.87 18.45
N LEU A 18 24.82 -29.80 18.09
CA LEU A 18 25.39 -28.64 17.38
C LEU A 18 24.75 -28.47 15.99
N PHE A 19 24.57 -29.57 15.26
CA PHE A 19 23.90 -29.54 13.96
C PHE A 19 22.49 -28.97 14.07
N PHE A 20 21.66 -29.47 15.00
CA PHE A 20 20.30 -28.95 15.19
C PHE A 20 20.30 -27.50 15.71
N ALA A 21 21.25 -27.10 16.55
CA ALA A 21 21.37 -25.71 16.99
C ALA A 21 21.61 -24.76 15.82
N VAL A 22 22.48 -25.14 14.88
CA VAL A 22 22.73 -24.35 13.66
C VAL A 22 21.47 -24.29 12.78
N VAL A 23 20.80 -25.42 12.57
CA VAL A 23 19.55 -25.46 11.79
C VAL A 23 18.49 -24.55 12.40
N ILE A 24 18.30 -24.60 13.71
CA ILE A 24 17.33 -23.75 14.42
C ILE A 24 17.72 -22.27 14.27
N ALA A 25 18.99 -21.93 14.45
CA ALA A 25 19.45 -20.55 14.33
C ALA A 25 19.20 -19.99 12.93
N VAL A 26 19.47 -20.75 11.87
CA VAL A 26 19.21 -20.36 10.49
C VAL A 26 17.70 -20.18 10.24
N ASN A 27 16.86 -21.10 10.74
CA ASN A 27 15.41 -20.98 10.57
C ASN A 27 14.83 -19.76 11.31
N VAL A 28 15.30 -19.47 12.52
CA VAL A 28 14.88 -18.26 13.26
C VAL A 28 15.33 -17.01 12.53
N LEU A 29 16.54 -16.98 11.98
CA LEU A 29 17.02 -15.86 11.19
C LEU A 29 16.15 -15.64 9.95
N MET A 30 15.85 -16.72 9.20
CA MET A 30 14.99 -16.67 8.01
C MET A 30 13.57 -16.21 8.36
N ALA A 31 12.97 -16.72 9.43
CA ALA A 31 11.67 -16.29 9.91
C ALA A 31 11.67 -14.78 10.27
N THR A 32 12.72 -14.32 10.94
CA THR A 32 12.86 -12.91 11.29
C THR A 32 12.94 -12.03 10.05
N PHE A 33 13.71 -12.41 9.05
CA PHE A 33 13.76 -11.67 7.78
C PHE A 33 12.42 -11.70 7.07
N ALA A 34 11.75 -12.86 6.99
CA ALA A 34 10.45 -12.99 6.36
C ALA A 34 9.43 -12.03 6.98
N VAL A 35 9.32 -12.00 8.32
CA VAL A 35 8.38 -11.12 9.02
C VAL A 35 8.74 -9.64 8.82
N ARG A 36 10.02 -9.27 8.87
CA ARG A 36 10.47 -7.87 8.72
C ARG A 36 10.33 -7.35 7.29
N THR A 37 10.44 -8.22 6.29
CA THR A 37 10.31 -7.85 4.87
C THR A 37 8.89 -8.01 4.34
N PHE A 38 7.99 -8.61 5.13
CA PHE A 38 6.60 -8.79 4.75
C PHE A 38 5.85 -7.45 4.80
N GLY A 39 5.48 -6.94 3.64
CA GLY A 39 4.78 -5.66 3.48
C GLY A 39 3.28 -5.66 3.87
N GLY A 40 2.81 -6.69 4.57
CA GLY A 40 1.40 -6.85 4.94
C GLY A 40 0.59 -7.68 3.94
N THR A 41 -0.60 -8.10 4.35
CA THR A 41 -1.56 -8.80 3.49
C THR A 41 -2.31 -7.80 2.62
N VAL A 42 -2.36 -8.05 1.31
CA VAL A 42 -3.12 -7.21 0.36
C VAL A 42 -4.63 -7.36 0.58
N VAL A 43 -5.06 -8.51 1.13
CA VAL A 43 -6.46 -8.80 1.47
C VAL A 43 -6.49 -9.60 2.77
N GLU A 44 -7.15 -9.09 3.80
CA GLU A 44 -7.26 -9.76 5.11
C GLU A 44 -8.01 -11.10 5.05
N ASN A 45 -8.96 -11.23 4.14
CA ASN A 45 -9.73 -12.46 3.97
C ASN A 45 -10.24 -12.60 2.53
N SER A 46 -9.61 -13.46 1.74
CA SER A 46 -9.99 -13.72 0.34
C SER A 46 -11.39 -14.31 0.18
N TYR A 47 -11.89 -15.04 1.18
CA TYR A 47 -13.24 -15.60 1.16
C TYR A 47 -14.32 -14.52 1.31
N VAL A 48 -14.13 -13.58 2.24
CA VAL A 48 -15.02 -12.42 2.42
C VAL A 48 -14.97 -11.54 1.18
N ALA A 49 -13.79 -11.33 0.61
CA ALA A 49 -13.62 -10.58 -0.63
C ALA A 49 -14.44 -11.18 -1.80
N SER A 50 -14.47 -12.51 -1.92
CA SER A 50 -15.23 -13.17 -3.00
C SER A 50 -16.75 -13.05 -2.82
N GLN A 51 -17.26 -12.99 -1.60
CA GLN A 51 -18.69 -12.78 -1.34
C GLN A 51 -19.16 -11.36 -1.66
N HIS A 52 -18.26 -10.38 -1.53
CA HIS A 52 -18.55 -8.98 -1.87
C HIS A 52 -18.29 -8.64 -3.34
N PHE A 53 -17.83 -9.59 -4.14
CA PHE A 53 -17.44 -9.35 -5.54
C PHE A 53 -18.56 -8.71 -6.38
N ASN A 54 -19.81 -9.18 -6.23
CA ASN A 54 -20.94 -8.60 -6.95
C ASN A 54 -21.20 -7.15 -6.54
N GLY A 55 -21.07 -6.83 -5.26
CA GLY A 55 -21.20 -5.46 -4.76
C GLY A 55 -20.12 -4.54 -5.35
N TRP A 56 -18.88 -4.98 -5.38
CA TRP A 56 -17.78 -4.22 -5.99
C TRP A 56 -17.96 -4.03 -7.50
N LEU A 57 -18.51 -5.04 -8.19
CA LEU A 57 -18.79 -4.94 -9.62
C LEU A 57 -19.90 -3.92 -9.93
N GLU A 58 -20.94 -3.88 -9.09
CA GLU A 58 -22.01 -2.87 -9.21
C GLU A 58 -21.50 -1.46 -8.90
N GLU A 59 -20.61 -1.34 -7.91
CA GLU A 59 -19.95 -0.09 -7.54
C GLU A 59 -19.09 0.42 -8.70
N ALA A 60 -18.21 -0.42 -9.25
CA ALA A 60 -17.39 -0.09 -10.42
C ALA A 60 -18.25 0.32 -11.63
N ARG A 61 -19.40 -0.32 -11.82
CA ARG A 61 -20.34 0.07 -12.88
C ARG A 61 -21.01 1.43 -12.60
N ARG A 62 -21.31 1.75 -11.35
CA ARG A 62 -21.81 3.08 -10.94
C ARG A 62 -20.76 4.16 -11.19
N GLU A 63 -19.53 3.95 -10.75
CA GLU A 63 -18.41 4.86 -11.01
C GLU A 63 -18.17 5.06 -12.52
N ALA A 64 -18.17 3.98 -13.29
CA ALA A 64 -18.02 4.07 -14.75
C ALA A 64 -19.12 4.90 -15.43
N ARG A 65 -20.37 4.85 -14.90
CA ARG A 65 -21.49 5.67 -15.41
C ARG A 65 -21.35 7.16 -15.08
N LEU A 66 -20.64 7.51 -14.00
CA LEU A 66 -20.37 8.92 -13.67
C LEU A 66 -19.51 9.57 -14.74
N ALA A 67 -18.67 8.78 -15.41
CA ALA A 67 -17.71 9.23 -16.41
C ALA A 67 -16.87 10.44 -15.93
N TRP A 68 -16.62 10.51 -14.61
CA TRP A 68 -15.74 11.53 -14.05
C TRP A 68 -14.31 11.25 -14.45
N SER A 69 -13.55 12.29 -14.67
CA SER A 69 -12.14 12.22 -14.97
C SER A 69 -11.32 12.95 -13.93
N VAL A 70 -10.18 12.35 -13.59
CA VAL A 70 -9.23 12.91 -12.63
C VAL A 70 -7.87 12.97 -13.30
N ASP A 71 -7.30 14.18 -13.32
CA ASP A 71 -5.98 14.40 -13.90
C ASP A 71 -4.88 13.76 -13.03
N GLN A 72 -3.73 13.47 -13.63
CA GLN A 72 -2.56 12.98 -12.90
C GLN A 72 -2.19 13.98 -11.80
N PRO A 73 -2.05 13.56 -10.53
CA PRO A 73 -1.62 14.46 -9.47
C PRO A 73 -0.25 15.05 -9.77
N VAL A 74 -0.12 16.36 -9.61
CA VAL A 74 1.13 17.10 -9.81
C VAL A 74 1.63 17.59 -8.45
N ARG A 75 2.91 17.37 -8.18
CA ARG A 75 3.58 17.84 -6.97
C ARG A 75 4.07 19.28 -7.17
N ASP A 76 3.82 20.15 -6.20
CA ASP A 76 4.38 21.50 -6.16
C ASP A 76 5.71 21.54 -5.37
N THR A 77 6.34 22.70 -5.31
CA THR A 77 7.61 22.92 -4.60
C THR A 77 7.51 22.79 -3.08
N ALA A 78 6.29 22.76 -2.52
CA ALA A 78 6.02 22.56 -1.11
C ALA A 78 5.59 21.10 -0.80
N ASP A 79 5.89 20.16 -1.70
CA ASP A 79 5.49 18.74 -1.63
C ASP A 79 3.98 18.51 -1.54
N ARG A 80 3.15 19.47 -1.90
CA ARG A 80 1.71 19.33 -1.96
C ARG A 80 1.28 18.81 -3.32
N LEU A 81 0.20 18.05 -3.34
CA LEU A 81 -0.36 17.49 -4.57
C LEU A 81 -1.52 18.34 -5.06
N SER A 82 -1.52 18.65 -6.35
CA SER A 82 -2.63 19.30 -7.05
C SER A 82 -3.30 18.30 -7.98
N ILE A 83 -4.65 18.28 -7.98
CA ILE A 83 -5.48 17.35 -8.77
C ILE A 83 -6.58 18.16 -9.46
N GLY A 84 -6.79 17.94 -10.76
CA GLY A 84 -7.95 18.41 -11.50
C GLY A 84 -9.01 17.33 -11.58
N ALA A 85 -10.29 17.69 -11.36
CA ALA A 85 -11.42 16.80 -11.49
C ALA A 85 -12.49 17.38 -12.41
N ARG A 86 -13.08 16.54 -13.28
CA ARG A 86 -14.08 16.94 -14.27
C ARG A 86 -15.21 15.93 -14.34
N ASP A 87 -16.40 16.42 -14.71
CA ASP A 87 -17.58 15.58 -14.94
C ASP A 87 -17.56 14.96 -16.38
N ALA A 88 -18.60 14.18 -16.69
CA ALA A 88 -18.79 13.54 -18.00
C ALA A 88 -18.82 14.52 -19.18
N GLN A 89 -19.15 15.78 -18.95
CA GLN A 89 -19.17 16.85 -19.95
C GLN A 89 -17.89 17.68 -19.95
N SER A 90 -16.83 17.19 -19.32
CA SER A 90 -15.53 17.88 -19.15
C SER A 90 -15.62 19.23 -18.39
N ARG A 91 -16.71 19.47 -17.66
CA ARG A 91 -16.85 20.66 -16.81
C ARG A 91 -16.14 20.43 -15.48
N PRO A 92 -15.58 21.48 -14.85
CA PRO A 92 -14.96 21.36 -13.54
C PRO A 92 -15.90 20.75 -12.51
N LEU A 93 -15.46 19.71 -11.82
CA LEU A 93 -16.21 19.06 -10.74
C LEU A 93 -15.99 19.86 -9.43
N ALA A 94 -16.66 21.02 -9.32
CA ALA A 94 -16.56 21.90 -8.17
C ALA A 94 -17.31 21.37 -6.96
N THR A 95 -16.93 21.84 -5.75
CA THR A 95 -17.58 21.52 -4.46
C THR A 95 -17.59 20.04 -4.09
N ALA A 96 -16.67 19.25 -4.65
CA ALA A 96 -16.48 17.87 -4.26
C ALA A 96 -15.56 17.78 -3.03
N ARG A 97 -15.74 16.73 -2.23
CA ARG A 97 -14.77 16.35 -1.20
C ARG A 97 -13.73 15.44 -1.82
N VAL A 98 -12.47 15.83 -1.71
CA VAL A 98 -11.34 15.04 -2.24
C VAL A 98 -10.45 14.61 -1.08
N SER A 99 -10.17 13.33 -1.02
CA SER A 99 -9.23 12.74 -0.06
C SER A 99 -8.33 11.72 -0.76
N ALA A 100 -7.18 11.44 -0.18
CA ALA A 100 -6.31 10.39 -0.71
C ALA A 100 -5.57 9.63 0.39
N HIS A 101 -5.26 8.39 0.10
CA HIS A 101 -4.38 7.53 0.88
C HIS A 101 -3.11 7.25 0.06
N ALA A 102 -1.97 7.63 0.60
CA ALA A 102 -0.67 7.37 0.02
C ALA A 102 0.00 6.21 0.73
N VAL A 103 0.34 5.17 -0.01
CA VAL A 103 1.00 3.95 0.50
C VAL A 103 2.34 3.79 -0.19
N HIS A 104 3.40 3.56 0.60
CA HIS A 104 4.72 3.28 0.03
C HIS A 104 4.75 1.87 -0.57
N PRO A 105 5.15 1.67 -1.85
CA PRO A 105 5.05 0.38 -2.55
C PRO A 105 5.72 -0.80 -1.84
N LEU A 106 6.78 -0.53 -1.06
CA LEU A 106 7.55 -1.53 -0.33
C LEU A 106 7.29 -1.49 1.20
N GLY A 107 6.26 -0.78 1.67
CA GLY A 107 5.96 -0.66 3.10
C GLY A 107 7.05 0.00 3.95
N ARG A 108 8.02 0.70 3.35
CA ARG A 108 9.16 1.30 4.06
C ARG A 108 8.83 2.59 4.79
N MET A 109 7.72 3.20 4.44
CA MET A 109 7.22 4.41 5.09
C MET A 109 5.76 4.20 5.51
N PRO A 110 5.33 4.82 6.61
CA PRO A 110 3.94 4.71 7.07
C PRO A 110 2.99 5.33 6.05
N GLU A 111 1.78 4.80 5.99
CA GLU A 111 0.70 5.37 5.19
C GLU A 111 0.44 6.83 5.56
N ARG A 112 0.07 7.62 4.56
CA ARG A 112 -0.31 9.02 4.72
C ARG A 112 -1.72 9.24 4.22
N ARG A 113 -2.52 9.92 5.01
CA ARG A 113 -3.82 10.44 4.58
C ARG A 113 -3.64 11.90 4.16
N LEU A 114 -4.20 12.24 3.01
CA LEU A 114 -4.19 13.58 2.46
C LEU A 114 -5.61 14.08 2.32
N THR A 115 -5.87 15.27 2.80
CA THR A 115 -7.10 16.04 2.58
C THR A 115 -6.84 17.11 1.54
N PHE A 116 -7.82 17.37 0.68
CA PHE A 116 -7.68 18.38 -0.36
C PHE A 116 -8.68 19.51 -0.13
N THR A 117 -8.24 20.72 -0.42
CA THR A 117 -9.08 21.91 -0.47
C THR A 117 -9.21 22.39 -1.92
N GLU A 118 -10.40 22.83 -2.30
CA GLU A 118 -10.63 23.41 -3.61
C GLU A 118 -9.97 24.80 -3.68
N VAL A 119 -9.08 24.99 -4.64
CA VAL A 119 -8.35 26.24 -4.87
C VAL A 119 -8.88 27.03 -6.07
N ALA A 120 -9.57 26.33 -6.99
CA ALA A 120 -10.36 26.88 -8.09
C ALA A 120 -11.41 25.85 -8.48
N PRO A 121 -12.47 26.19 -9.22
CA PRO A 121 -13.51 25.24 -9.60
C PRO A 121 -12.95 23.98 -10.22
N GLY A 122 -13.14 22.82 -9.54
CA GLY A 122 -12.63 21.52 -9.95
C GLY A 122 -11.11 21.32 -9.81
N ALA A 123 -10.39 22.26 -9.23
CA ALA A 123 -8.96 22.14 -8.92
C ALA A 123 -8.75 22.05 -7.41
N TYR A 124 -8.11 20.98 -6.98
CA TYR A 124 -7.92 20.64 -5.58
C TYR A 124 -6.44 20.56 -5.23
N ARG A 125 -6.07 21.06 -4.06
CA ARG A 125 -4.69 20.98 -3.55
C ARG A 125 -4.69 20.33 -2.17
N SER A 126 -3.72 19.43 -1.93
CA SER A 126 -3.58 18.79 -0.63
C SER A 126 -3.19 19.81 0.44
N VAL A 127 -3.75 19.64 1.63
CA VAL A 127 -3.38 20.41 2.81
C VAL A 127 -2.02 19.93 3.34
N GLU A 128 -1.86 18.62 3.39
CA GLU A 128 -0.66 17.95 3.84
C GLU A 128 0.32 17.78 2.68
N GLY A 129 1.62 17.87 2.98
CA GLY A 129 2.68 17.53 2.04
C GLY A 129 2.92 16.02 2.01
N LEU A 130 3.21 15.49 0.82
CA LEU A 130 3.64 14.11 0.64
C LEU A 130 5.16 14.07 0.48
N PRO A 131 5.91 13.43 1.40
CA PRO A 131 7.37 13.35 1.30
C PRO A 131 7.85 12.87 -0.08
N PRO A 132 9.02 13.29 -0.54
CA PRO A 132 9.58 12.82 -1.80
C PRO A 132 9.78 11.32 -1.78
N GLY A 133 9.68 10.68 -2.95
CA GLY A 133 9.77 9.24 -3.11
C GLY A 133 8.58 8.67 -3.86
N ARG A 134 8.62 7.36 -4.07
CA ARG A 134 7.61 6.65 -4.84
C ARG A 134 6.41 6.29 -3.96
N TRP A 135 5.21 6.70 -4.39
CA TRP A 135 3.96 6.45 -3.68
C TRP A 135 2.88 5.90 -4.60
N LYS A 136 2.09 4.98 -4.08
CA LYS A 136 0.78 4.63 -4.65
C LYS A 136 -0.27 5.46 -3.95
N LEU A 137 -0.98 6.26 -4.72
CA LEU A 137 -2.00 7.18 -4.21
C LEU A 137 -3.38 6.68 -4.63
N TRP A 138 -4.22 6.37 -3.65
CA TRP A 138 -5.63 6.08 -3.86
C TRP A 138 -6.43 7.34 -3.57
N VAL A 139 -6.95 7.95 -4.63
CA VAL A 139 -7.74 9.19 -4.55
C VAL A 139 -9.22 8.85 -4.56
N ARG A 140 -9.95 9.39 -3.61
CA ARG A 140 -11.41 9.35 -3.53
C ARG A 140 -12.00 10.74 -3.70
N ILE A 141 -12.96 10.86 -4.60
CA ILE A 141 -13.73 12.08 -4.85
C ILE A 141 -15.19 11.79 -4.55
N GLU A 142 -15.79 12.58 -3.68
CA GLU A 142 -17.19 12.46 -3.26
C GLU A 142 -17.96 13.74 -3.60
N LYS A 143 -19.12 13.59 -4.24
CA LYS A 143 -20.04 14.70 -4.50
C LYS A 143 -21.49 14.23 -4.40
N GLY A 144 -22.23 14.77 -3.42
CA GLY A 144 -23.55 14.24 -3.06
C GLY A 144 -23.45 12.77 -2.65
N ASP A 145 -24.30 11.92 -3.23
CA ASP A 145 -24.32 10.48 -2.96
C ASP A 145 -23.41 9.67 -3.92
N SER A 146 -22.64 10.36 -4.76
CA SER A 146 -21.75 9.73 -5.72
C SER A 146 -20.29 9.82 -5.28
N HIS A 147 -19.55 8.75 -5.51
CA HIS A 147 -18.11 8.76 -5.30
C HIS A 147 -17.39 8.12 -6.50
N PHE A 148 -16.11 8.45 -6.63
CA PHE A 148 -15.22 7.97 -7.66
C PHE A 148 -13.83 7.74 -7.08
N ASP A 149 -13.29 6.56 -7.29
CA ASP A 149 -11.99 6.14 -6.79
C ASP A 149 -10.99 5.93 -7.92
N LYS A 150 -9.77 6.40 -7.75
CA LYS A 150 -8.70 6.19 -8.75
C LYS A 150 -7.33 6.04 -8.11
N TRP A 151 -6.56 5.11 -8.65
CA TRP A 151 -5.17 4.90 -8.28
C TRP A 151 -4.22 5.67 -9.18
N PHE A 152 -3.16 6.22 -8.57
CA PHE A 152 -2.07 6.88 -9.27
C PHE A 152 -0.73 6.41 -8.71
N ASP A 153 0.27 6.28 -9.56
CA ASP A 153 1.66 6.15 -9.17
C ASP A 153 2.33 7.51 -9.23
N ILE A 154 2.97 7.92 -8.12
CA ILE A 154 3.67 9.21 -7.98
C ILE A 154 5.12 8.91 -7.61
N SER A 155 6.04 9.63 -8.23
CA SER A 155 7.48 9.56 -7.96
C SER A 155 8.03 10.94 -7.63
#